data_cf94c9ff7130efb7decb13273fabf034
#
_entry.id   cf94c9ff7130efb7decb13273fabf034
#
_cell.length_a   1.000
_cell.length_b   1.000
_cell.length_c   1.000
_cell.angle_alpha   90.00
_cell.angle_beta   90.00
_cell.angle_gamma   90.00
#
_symmetry.space_group_name_H-M   'P 1'
#
loop_
_entity.id
_entity.type
_entity.pdbx_description
1 polymer ?
#
loop_
_entity_poly.entity_id
_entity_poly.type
_entity_poly.pdbx_seq_one_letter_code
_entity_poly.pdbx_strand_id
1 'polypeptide(L)'
;MDNHKIPLLGHTLDELKAIAVDNGLPAFAGKQMAIWLYDKHVDTIEEMTNISKTNREKLAQRYEIGAAKFIDAQYSKDGTIKYLFPTESGKFVETVYIPDRDRATLCVSCQVGCKMNCLFCQTGKQGFEGNLTAKDILNQIYALPERQKLTNIVFMGQGEPMDNLDNVLKVTQILTADYGYAWSPKRITVSSVGVKGKLKRFLDESDCHVAISMHTPIPEQRASIMPAEKGLSIEEIVELLKQYDFTHQRRLSFEYIMFGGLNDTPLHARQLVKLVEGLDCMVNLIRFHQIPNVNLNNSDEKRMETFRDYLTNHGVFTTIRTSRGQDIFAACGLLSTAKKIAGRENSGEHQ
;
A
#
# COMPACT_ATOMS: atom_id res chain seq x y z
N MET A 1 10.49 10.36 33.42
CA MET A 1 9.62 9.31 32.81
C MET A 1 9.00 9.95 31.58
N ASP A 2 9.40 9.55 30.41
CA ASP A 2 8.79 10.04 29.16
C ASP A 2 7.32 9.67 29.18
N ASN A 3 6.49 10.67 29.29
CA ASN A 3 5.02 10.52 29.34
C ASN A 3 4.50 10.36 27.91
N HIS A 4 4.91 9.27 27.23
CA HIS A 4 4.47 8.98 25.87
C HIS A 4 2.97 8.68 25.91
N LYS A 5 2.17 9.58 25.33
CA LYS A 5 0.72 9.39 25.20
C LYS A 5 0.42 8.32 24.16
N ILE A 6 -0.69 7.63 24.35
CA ILE A 6 -1.15 6.57 23.46
C ILE A 6 -1.89 7.24 22.28
N PRO A 7 -1.52 6.95 21.02
CA PRO A 7 -2.22 7.50 19.85
C PRO A 7 -3.62 6.89 19.73
N LEU A 8 -4.64 7.70 19.44
CA LEU A 8 -6.00 7.24 19.12
C LEU A 8 -6.16 6.86 17.65
N LEU A 9 -5.39 7.47 16.77
CA LEU A 9 -5.39 7.15 15.34
C LEU A 9 -4.99 5.67 15.12
N GLY A 10 -5.71 4.97 14.27
CA GLY A 10 -5.45 3.57 14.00
C GLY A 10 -6.24 2.59 14.86
N HIS A 11 -7.08 3.07 15.77
CA HIS A 11 -7.99 2.20 16.55
C HIS A 11 -9.31 1.98 15.83
N THR A 12 -9.80 0.73 15.87
CA THR A 12 -11.15 0.38 15.39
C THR A 12 -12.22 0.92 16.32
N LEU A 13 -13.49 0.89 15.89
CA LEU A 13 -14.61 1.32 16.73
C LEU A 13 -14.67 0.56 18.07
N ASP A 14 -14.43 -0.74 18.05
CA ASP A 14 -14.52 -1.54 19.27
C ASP A 14 -13.36 -1.26 20.22
N GLU A 15 -12.18 -1.00 19.72
CA GLU A 15 -11.03 -0.54 20.50
C GLU A 15 -11.30 0.86 21.09
N LEU A 16 -11.88 1.78 20.31
CA LEU A 16 -12.25 3.12 20.83
C LEU A 16 -13.36 3.05 21.89
N LYS A 17 -14.32 2.13 21.75
CA LYS A 17 -15.34 1.87 22.79
C LYS A 17 -14.68 1.33 24.08
N ALA A 18 -13.72 0.41 23.95
CA ALA A 18 -12.97 -0.10 25.09
C ALA A 18 -12.20 1.04 25.80
N ILE A 19 -11.48 1.86 25.02
CA ILE A 19 -10.79 3.05 25.55
C ILE A 19 -11.77 3.98 26.28
N ALA A 20 -12.96 4.24 25.73
CA ALA A 20 -13.97 5.05 26.40
C ALA A 20 -14.37 4.47 27.75
N VAL A 21 -14.72 3.19 27.79
CA VAL A 21 -15.14 2.48 29.01
C VAL A 21 -14.02 2.47 30.07
N ASP A 22 -12.80 2.16 29.69
CA ASP A 22 -11.63 2.12 30.56
C ASP A 22 -11.31 3.49 31.20
N ASN A 23 -11.77 4.57 30.57
CA ASN A 23 -11.63 5.94 31.09
C ASN A 23 -12.92 6.44 31.78
N GLY A 24 -13.90 5.56 32.02
CA GLY A 24 -15.15 5.88 32.73
C GLY A 24 -16.15 6.67 31.88
N LEU A 25 -16.03 6.65 30.54
CA LEU A 25 -17.01 7.17 29.62
C LEU A 25 -17.99 6.06 29.18
N PRO A 26 -19.21 6.40 28.76
CA PRO A 26 -20.08 5.40 28.16
C PRO A 26 -19.53 4.89 26.83
N ALA A 27 -19.78 3.63 26.47
CA ALA A 27 -19.26 3.00 25.24
C ALA A 27 -19.56 3.80 23.95
N PHE A 28 -20.70 4.52 23.91
CA PHE A 28 -21.05 5.33 22.73
C PHE A 28 -20.04 6.48 22.49
N ALA A 29 -19.28 6.92 23.51
CA ALA A 29 -18.23 7.90 23.33
C ALA A 29 -17.14 7.41 22.37
N GLY A 30 -16.91 6.09 22.28
CA GLY A 30 -16.01 5.50 21.28
C GLY A 30 -16.45 5.80 19.84
N LYS A 31 -17.78 5.81 19.56
CA LYS A 31 -18.29 6.22 18.23
C LYS A 31 -18.10 7.73 17.99
N GLN A 32 -18.27 8.54 19.02
CA GLN A 32 -17.99 9.99 18.92
C GLN A 32 -16.50 10.22 18.60
N MET A 33 -15.58 9.52 19.31
CA MET A 33 -14.15 9.60 19.03
C MET A 33 -13.83 9.16 17.58
N ALA A 34 -14.43 8.07 17.09
CA ALA A 34 -14.23 7.60 15.71
C ALA A 34 -14.63 8.65 14.68
N ILE A 35 -15.79 9.31 14.85
CA ILE A 35 -16.26 10.39 13.96
C ILE A 35 -15.26 11.56 13.96
N TRP A 36 -14.77 11.98 15.13
CA TRP A 36 -13.79 13.06 15.21
C TRP A 36 -12.47 12.68 14.55
N LEU A 37 -12.02 11.46 14.73
CA LEU A 37 -10.79 10.97 14.11
C LEU A 37 -10.93 10.83 12.59
N TYR A 38 -11.92 10.09 12.11
CA TYR A 38 -11.93 9.58 10.73
C TYR A 38 -12.81 10.37 9.76
N ASP A 39 -13.80 11.14 10.26
CA ASP A 39 -14.62 12.02 9.44
C ASP A 39 -14.18 13.50 9.57
N LYS A 40 -13.94 13.97 10.81
CA LYS A 40 -13.59 15.38 11.06
C LYS A 40 -12.08 15.66 10.96
N HIS A 41 -11.24 14.66 11.14
CA HIS A 41 -9.77 14.74 11.07
C HIS A 41 -9.21 15.82 12.00
N VAL A 42 -9.54 15.74 13.29
CA VAL A 42 -9.09 16.69 14.30
C VAL A 42 -7.63 16.52 14.68
N ASP A 43 -6.97 17.61 14.99
CA ASP A 43 -5.56 17.58 15.41
C ASP A 43 -5.39 17.34 16.93
N THR A 44 -6.44 17.63 17.73
CA THR A 44 -6.41 17.54 19.20
C THR A 44 -7.67 16.91 19.77
N ILE A 45 -7.56 16.32 20.98
CA ILE A 45 -8.72 15.76 21.70
C ILE A 45 -9.68 16.88 22.14
N GLU A 46 -9.17 18.08 22.39
CA GLU A 46 -9.92 19.25 22.79
C GLU A 46 -10.99 19.67 21.75
N GLU A 47 -10.76 19.35 20.48
CA GLU A 47 -11.72 19.61 19.40
C GLU A 47 -12.95 18.70 19.42
N MET A 48 -12.92 17.59 20.14
CA MET A 48 -14.02 16.60 20.26
C MET A 48 -15.18 17.14 21.12
N THR A 49 -15.81 18.25 20.68
CA THR A 49 -16.71 19.09 21.49
C THR A 49 -18.00 18.41 21.96
N ASN A 50 -18.42 17.31 21.37
CA ASN A 50 -19.56 16.51 21.84
C ASN A 50 -19.19 15.53 22.98
N ILE A 51 -17.92 15.48 23.39
CA ILE A 51 -17.42 14.86 24.63
C ILE A 51 -17.26 15.98 25.65
N SER A 52 -17.72 15.79 26.89
CA SER A 52 -17.65 16.82 27.93
C SER A 52 -16.20 17.27 28.16
N LYS A 53 -16.01 18.56 28.55
CA LYS A 53 -14.67 19.13 28.78
C LYS A 53 -13.85 18.28 29.76
N THR A 54 -14.44 17.89 30.91
CA THR A 54 -13.78 17.06 31.92
C THR A 54 -13.31 15.71 31.34
N ASN A 55 -14.12 15.09 30.48
CA ASN A 55 -13.74 13.82 29.86
C ASN A 55 -12.64 13.99 28.79
N ARG A 56 -12.67 15.10 28.02
CA ARG A 56 -11.57 15.43 27.10
C ARG A 56 -10.25 15.65 27.84
N GLU A 57 -10.27 16.41 28.94
CA GLU A 57 -9.10 16.65 29.78
C GLU A 57 -8.55 15.33 30.35
N LYS A 58 -9.43 14.43 30.79
CA LYS A 58 -9.06 13.10 31.28
C LYS A 58 -8.44 12.23 30.20
N LEU A 59 -9.04 12.19 29.01
CA LEU A 59 -8.48 11.46 27.85
C LEU A 59 -7.12 12.04 27.45
N ALA A 60 -6.99 13.37 27.36
CA ALA A 60 -5.76 14.05 26.96
C ALA A 60 -4.57 13.85 27.90
N GLN A 61 -4.81 13.38 29.15
CA GLN A 61 -3.72 13.01 30.04
C GLN A 61 -2.99 11.74 29.57
N ARG A 62 -3.68 10.80 28.95
CA ARG A 62 -3.16 9.49 28.57
C ARG A 62 -3.08 9.28 27.05
N TYR A 63 -3.88 9.99 26.29
CA TYR A 63 -4.03 9.80 24.85
C TYR A 63 -3.74 11.09 24.09
N GLU A 64 -3.45 10.92 22.81
CA GLU A 64 -3.35 11.98 21.81
C GLU A 64 -3.92 11.50 20.48
N ILE A 65 -4.13 12.38 19.50
CA ILE A 65 -4.53 11.94 18.15
C ILE A 65 -3.45 11.05 17.54
N GLY A 66 -2.19 11.43 17.70
CA GLY A 66 -1.03 10.67 17.25
C GLY A 66 -0.71 10.86 15.77
N ALA A 67 -1.31 11.87 15.11
CA ALA A 67 -0.96 12.22 13.74
C ALA A 67 0.39 12.94 13.70
N ALA A 68 1.26 12.54 12.77
CA ALA A 68 2.55 13.16 12.54
C ALA A 68 2.63 13.74 11.13
N LYS A 69 3.09 15.00 11.01
CA LYS A 69 3.30 15.66 9.72
C LYS A 69 4.44 14.99 8.95
N PHE A 70 4.36 15.04 7.61
CA PHE A 70 5.49 14.65 6.78
C PHE A 70 6.70 15.57 7.04
N ILE A 71 7.89 15.05 6.85
CA ILE A 71 9.14 15.78 7.12
C ILE A 71 9.85 16.26 5.85
N ASP A 72 9.45 15.72 4.69
CA ASP A 72 9.99 16.09 3.38
C ASP A 72 8.96 15.81 2.29
N ALA A 73 8.96 16.60 1.22
CA ALA A 73 8.14 16.41 0.04
C ALA A 73 8.93 16.71 -1.24
N GLN A 74 8.81 15.83 -2.24
CA GLN A 74 9.42 16.00 -3.55
C GLN A 74 8.33 16.09 -4.61
N TYR A 75 8.43 17.06 -5.49
CA TYR A 75 7.44 17.40 -6.49
C TYR A 75 7.92 17.04 -7.88
N SER A 76 7.19 16.18 -8.58
CA SER A 76 7.43 15.82 -9.99
C SER A 76 6.81 16.83 -10.94
N LYS A 77 7.39 16.92 -12.13
CA LYS A 77 6.84 17.74 -13.23
C LYS A 77 5.44 17.28 -13.69
N ASP A 78 5.11 16.02 -13.47
CA ASP A 78 3.79 15.45 -13.83
C ASP A 78 2.72 15.61 -12.75
N GLY A 79 3.03 16.37 -11.68
CA GLY A 79 2.14 16.63 -10.54
C GLY A 79 2.19 15.57 -9.44
N THR A 80 2.93 14.48 -9.64
CA THR A 80 3.16 13.47 -8.58
C THR A 80 3.96 14.07 -7.43
N ILE A 81 3.59 13.76 -6.19
CA ILE A 81 4.29 14.23 -5.01
C ILE A 81 4.70 13.03 -4.16
N LYS A 82 5.96 12.95 -3.79
CA LYS A 82 6.48 11.94 -2.88
C LYS A 82 6.76 12.55 -1.52
N TYR A 83 6.04 12.08 -0.51
CA TYR A 83 6.17 12.49 0.88
C TYR A 83 7.02 11.51 1.69
N LEU A 84 7.74 12.03 2.67
CA LEU A 84 8.47 11.26 3.67
C LEU A 84 7.80 11.42 5.02
N PHE A 85 7.25 10.32 5.58
CA PHE A 85 6.58 10.30 6.87
C PHE A 85 7.45 9.64 7.95
N PRO A 86 7.48 10.19 9.17
CA PRO A 86 8.06 9.51 10.32
C PRO A 86 7.13 8.38 10.78
N THR A 87 7.69 7.36 11.40
CA THR A 87 6.98 6.22 11.99
C THR A 87 7.15 6.20 13.50
N GLU A 88 6.30 5.46 14.22
CA GLU A 88 6.43 5.26 15.67
C GLU A 88 7.77 4.65 16.09
N SER A 89 8.37 3.85 15.21
CA SER A 89 9.68 3.25 15.45
C SER A 89 10.86 4.23 15.27
N GLY A 90 10.59 5.52 15.03
CA GLY A 90 11.62 6.52 14.76
C GLY A 90 12.25 6.43 13.36
N LYS A 91 11.72 5.58 12.50
CA LYS A 91 12.14 5.40 11.10
C LYS A 91 11.26 6.22 10.15
N PHE A 92 11.45 6.02 8.85
CA PHE A 92 10.74 6.79 7.84
C PHE A 92 10.21 5.89 6.73
N VAL A 93 9.09 6.32 6.12
CA VAL A 93 8.53 5.69 4.92
C VAL A 93 8.16 6.72 3.87
N GLU A 94 8.24 6.33 2.61
CA GLU A 94 7.81 7.15 1.49
C GLU A 94 6.37 6.80 1.10
N THR A 95 5.61 7.82 0.73
CA THR A 95 4.22 7.75 0.27
C THR A 95 4.09 8.60 -0.98
N VAL A 96 3.34 8.15 -1.99
CA VAL A 96 3.25 8.87 -3.26
C VAL A 96 1.81 9.27 -3.57
N TYR A 97 1.58 10.58 -3.68
CA TYR A 97 0.34 11.15 -4.20
C TYR A 97 0.44 11.27 -5.72
N ILE A 98 -0.51 10.68 -6.43
CA ILE A 98 -0.53 10.58 -7.89
C ILE A 98 -1.84 11.17 -8.41
N PRO A 99 -1.85 12.43 -8.88
CA PRO A 99 -3.01 13.02 -9.54
C PRO A 99 -3.11 12.54 -11.00
N ASP A 100 -4.31 12.25 -11.46
CA ASP A 100 -4.57 11.90 -12.86
C ASP A 100 -6.00 12.31 -13.25
N ARG A 101 -6.17 13.46 -13.92
CA ARG A 101 -7.46 14.05 -14.30
C ARG A 101 -8.39 14.16 -13.09
N ASP A 102 -9.53 13.41 -13.12
CA ASP A 102 -10.52 13.36 -12.05
C ASP A 102 -10.18 12.38 -10.93
N ARG A 103 -9.02 11.72 -11.00
CA ARG A 103 -8.55 10.75 -10.03
C ARG A 103 -7.33 11.26 -9.28
N ALA A 104 -7.28 10.94 -8.00
CA ALA A 104 -6.09 11.10 -7.18
C ALA A 104 -5.87 9.82 -6.39
N THR A 105 -4.75 9.16 -6.63
CA THR A 105 -4.37 7.90 -5.98
C THR A 105 -3.27 8.14 -4.97
N LEU A 106 -3.40 7.60 -3.78
CA LEU A 106 -2.32 7.54 -2.81
C LEU A 106 -1.71 6.13 -2.80
N CYS A 107 -0.41 6.04 -3.07
CA CYS A 107 0.38 4.83 -2.93
C CYS A 107 0.98 4.81 -1.52
N VAL A 108 0.42 3.97 -0.63
CA VAL A 108 0.83 3.88 0.78
C VAL A 108 1.82 2.75 1.01
N SER A 109 2.70 2.96 1.99
CA SER A 109 3.65 1.97 2.50
C SER A 109 3.07 1.25 3.71
N CYS A 110 3.43 -0.02 3.90
CA CYS A 110 3.02 -0.85 5.04
C CYS A 110 4.18 -1.41 5.86
N GLN A 111 5.42 -1.24 5.41
CA GLN A 111 6.64 -1.65 6.13
C GLN A 111 7.75 -0.62 5.89
N VAL A 112 8.72 -0.56 6.79
CA VAL A 112 10.01 0.07 6.54
C VAL A 112 10.91 -0.98 5.88
N GLY A 113 11.18 -0.80 4.58
CA GLY A 113 11.84 -1.83 3.78
C GLY A 113 10.92 -3.02 3.45
N CYS A 114 11.50 -4.15 3.00
CA CYS A 114 10.73 -5.34 2.62
C CYS A 114 11.58 -6.62 2.69
N LYS A 115 11.00 -7.71 3.21
CA LYS A 115 11.67 -9.03 3.29
C LYS A 115 11.70 -9.79 1.96
N MET A 116 10.83 -9.42 1.00
CA MET A 116 10.62 -10.24 -0.21
C MET A 116 11.83 -10.25 -1.15
N ASN A 117 12.73 -9.26 -1.03
CA ASN A 117 13.99 -9.16 -1.79
C ASN A 117 13.83 -9.38 -3.29
N CYS A 118 12.75 -8.85 -3.88
CA CYS A 118 12.54 -8.89 -5.33
C CYS A 118 13.70 -8.19 -6.05
N LEU A 119 14.24 -8.82 -7.10
CA LEU A 119 15.44 -8.35 -7.79
C LEU A 119 15.30 -6.92 -8.35
N PHE A 120 14.11 -6.56 -8.79
CA PHE A 120 13.78 -5.31 -9.47
C PHE A 120 13.27 -4.20 -8.54
N CYS A 121 13.28 -4.40 -7.22
CA CYS A 121 12.65 -3.50 -6.25
C CYS A 121 13.68 -2.88 -5.30
N GLN A 122 13.79 -1.56 -5.30
CA GLN A 122 14.69 -0.83 -4.42
C GLN A 122 14.36 -1.00 -2.94
N THR A 123 13.06 -1.09 -2.60
CA THR A 123 12.62 -1.38 -1.23
C THR A 123 13.09 -2.75 -0.75
N GLY A 124 13.07 -3.77 -1.62
CA GLY A 124 13.62 -5.08 -1.31
C GLY A 124 15.13 -5.08 -1.10
N LYS A 125 15.86 -4.22 -1.85
CA LYS A 125 17.31 -4.03 -1.69
C LYS A 125 17.68 -3.27 -0.43
N GLN A 126 16.79 -2.40 0.08
CA GLN A 126 16.97 -1.75 1.37
C GLN A 126 17.00 -2.74 2.53
N GLY A 127 16.32 -3.88 2.40
CA GLY A 127 16.09 -4.84 3.47
C GLY A 127 14.87 -4.48 4.32
N PHE A 128 14.55 -5.33 5.30
CA PHE A 128 13.40 -5.17 6.19
C PHE A 128 13.84 -4.59 7.54
N GLU A 129 13.16 -3.55 7.96
CA GLU A 129 13.46 -2.85 9.20
C GLU A 129 12.29 -2.82 10.20
N GLY A 130 11.07 -3.15 9.77
CA GLY A 130 9.91 -3.27 10.64
C GLY A 130 8.57 -3.13 9.93
N ASN A 131 7.52 -3.66 10.57
CA ASN A 131 6.13 -3.45 10.16
C ASN A 131 5.66 -2.06 10.60
N LEU A 132 4.87 -1.40 9.77
CA LEU A 132 4.13 -0.22 10.19
C LEU A 132 2.92 -0.63 11.03
N THR A 133 2.63 0.15 12.07
CA THR A 133 1.38 0.03 12.82
C THR A 133 0.20 0.51 11.96
N ALA A 134 -1.03 0.15 12.34
CA ALA A 134 -2.22 0.68 11.67
C ALA A 134 -2.25 2.23 11.72
N LYS A 135 -1.77 2.82 12.81
CA LYS A 135 -1.62 4.27 12.95
C LYS A 135 -0.64 4.82 11.92
N ASP A 136 0.55 4.23 11.77
CA ASP A 136 1.56 4.70 10.81
C ASP A 136 1.06 4.62 9.35
N ILE A 137 0.30 3.56 9.02
CA ILE A 137 -0.30 3.41 7.68
C ILE A 137 -1.38 4.48 7.46
N LEU A 138 -2.30 4.65 8.42
CA LEU A 138 -3.37 5.67 8.32
C LEU A 138 -2.83 7.09 8.35
N ASN A 139 -1.72 7.34 9.05
CA ASN A 139 -1.09 8.65 9.11
C ASN A 139 -0.69 9.19 7.74
N GLN A 140 -0.30 8.32 6.81
CA GLN A 140 0.02 8.69 5.44
C GLN A 140 -1.19 9.27 4.68
N ILE A 141 -2.41 8.92 5.11
CA ILE A 141 -3.67 9.46 4.57
C ILE A 141 -4.10 10.67 5.39
N TYR A 142 -4.08 10.55 6.70
CA TYR A 142 -4.57 11.53 7.66
C TYR A 142 -3.84 12.87 7.56
N ALA A 143 -2.52 12.83 7.51
CA ALA A 143 -1.67 14.02 7.48
C ALA A 143 -1.30 14.48 6.05
N LEU A 144 -1.91 13.88 5.01
CA LEU A 144 -1.70 14.28 3.63
C LEU A 144 -2.39 15.62 3.34
N PRO A 145 -1.71 16.64 2.78
CA PRO A 145 -2.34 17.89 2.41
C PRO A 145 -3.50 17.73 1.42
N GLU A 146 -3.37 16.81 0.47
CA GLU A 146 -4.34 16.53 -0.60
C GLU A 146 -5.41 15.49 -0.22
N ARG A 147 -5.53 15.12 1.06
CA ARG A 147 -6.42 14.01 1.51
C ARG A 147 -7.86 14.12 1.00
N GLN A 148 -8.40 15.34 0.90
CA GLN A 148 -9.76 15.55 0.41
C GLN A 148 -9.94 15.32 -1.10
N LYS A 149 -8.85 15.32 -1.87
CA LYS A 149 -8.84 15.03 -3.30
C LYS A 149 -8.73 13.55 -3.60
N LEU A 150 -8.40 12.72 -2.60
CA LEU A 150 -8.16 11.30 -2.80
C LEU A 150 -9.41 10.57 -3.30
N THR A 151 -9.25 9.84 -4.38
CA THR A 151 -10.28 8.94 -4.94
C THR A 151 -9.93 7.47 -4.72
N ASN A 152 -8.66 7.14 -4.64
CA ASN A 152 -8.19 5.75 -4.53
C ASN A 152 -6.95 5.64 -3.62
N ILE A 153 -6.80 4.47 -3.00
CA ILE A 153 -5.61 4.08 -2.26
C ILE A 153 -5.07 2.77 -2.84
N VAL A 154 -3.76 2.68 -2.98
CA VAL A 154 -3.09 1.44 -3.38
C VAL A 154 -1.97 1.10 -2.39
N PHE A 155 -1.96 -0.11 -1.88
CA PHE A 155 -0.87 -0.65 -1.05
C PHE A 155 0.21 -1.23 -1.97
N MET A 156 0.94 -0.32 -2.62
CA MET A 156 2.02 -0.63 -3.59
C MET A 156 3.29 0.17 -3.30
N GLY A 157 3.38 0.77 -2.11
CA GLY A 157 4.55 1.46 -1.61
C GLY A 157 5.59 0.51 -1.04
N GLN A 158 6.26 0.91 0.04
CA GLN A 158 7.25 0.07 0.71
C GLN A 158 6.59 -1.05 1.52
N GLY A 159 7.09 -2.28 1.35
CA GLY A 159 6.66 -3.46 2.10
C GLY A 159 5.74 -4.41 1.34
N GLU A 160 5.53 -5.59 1.94
CA GLU A 160 4.57 -6.60 1.49
C GLU A 160 3.35 -6.60 2.42
N PRO A 161 2.17 -6.22 1.93
CA PRO A 161 0.96 -6.12 2.77
C PRO A 161 0.59 -7.42 3.48
N MET A 162 0.79 -8.57 2.84
CA MET A 162 0.46 -9.86 3.46
C MET A 162 1.46 -10.24 4.57
N ASP A 163 2.67 -9.69 4.58
CA ASP A 163 3.62 -9.87 5.68
C ASP A 163 3.29 -8.95 6.90
N ASN A 164 2.46 -7.92 6.69
CA ASN A 164 1.91 -7.05 7.74
C ASN A 164 0.37 -7.11 7.80
N LEU A 165 -0.20 -8.28 7.59
CA LEU A 165 -1.63 -8.46 7.28
C LEU A 165 -2.57 -7.91 8.35
N ASP A 166 -2.26 -8.11 9.65
CA ASP A 166 -3.17 -7.68 10.72
C ASP A 166 -3.37 -6.15 10.72
N ASN A 167 -2.30 -5.38 10.55
CA ASN A 167 -2.38 -3.93 10.44
C ASN A 167 -3.05 -3.49 9.12
N VAL A 168 -2.79 -4.18 8.02
CA VAL A 168 -3.42 -3.88 6.71
C VAL A 168 -4.93 -4.15 6.77
N LEU A 169 -5.37 -5.28 7.33
CA LEU A 169 -6.79 -5.59 7.53
C LEU A 169 -7.46 -4.54 8.43
N LYS A 170 -6.83 -4.17 9.52
CA LYS A 170 -7.32 -3.13 10.43
C LYS A 170 -7.50 -1.79 9.71
N VAL A 171 -6.53 -1.39 8.90
CA VAL A 171 -6.60 -0.16 8.10
C VAL A 171 -7.71 -0.24 7.06
N THR A 172 -7.80 -1.33 6.29
CA THR A 172 -8.87 -1.51 5.29
C THR A 172 -10.25 -1.52 5.93
N GLN A 173 -10.41 -2.11 7.11
CA GLN A 173 -11.63 -2.05 7.91
C GLN A 173 -11.99 -0.59 8.27
N ILE A 174 -11.05 0.19 8.82
CA ILE A 174 -11.29 1.60 9.18
C ILE A 174 -11.64 2.44 7.95
N LEU A 175 -10.97 2.20 6.82
CA LEU A 175 -11.23 2.93 5.58
C LEU A 175 -12.61 2.63 4.99
N THR A 176 -13.14 1.42 5.17
CA THR A 176 -14.41 1.00 4.55
C THR A 176 -15.62 1.06 5.48
N ALA A 177 -15.42 1.06 6.79
CA ALA A 177 -16.50 1.07 7.77
C ALA A 177 -17.22 2.42 7.85
N ASP A 178 -18.52 2.39 8.14
CA ASP A 178 -19.37 3.60 8.28
C ASP A 178 -18.92 4.54 9.40
N TYR A 179 -18.24 4.03 10.43
CA TYR A 179 -17.69 4.83 11.52
C TYR A 179 -16.33 5.45 11.15
N GLY A 180 -15.72 4.96 10.08
CA GLY A 180 -14.41 5.38 9.61
C GLY A 180 -14.51 6.36 8.45
N TYR A 181 -13.76 6.08 7.38
CA TYR A 181 -13.80 6.92 6.17
C TYR A 181 -15.00 6.63 5.26
N ALA A 182 -15.74 5.56 5.50
CA ALA A 182 -16.89 5.12 4.71
C ALA A 182 -16.60 4.99 3.19
N TRP A 183 -15.38 4.61 2.83
CA TRP A 183 -15.01 4.43 1.44
C TRP A 183 -15.49 3.10 0.87
N SER A 184 -15.92 3.11 -0.37
CA SER A 184 -16.19 1.85 -1.07
C SER A 184 -14.88 1.02 -1.13
N PRO A 185 -14.94 -0.30 -0.84
CA PRO A 185 -13.79 -1.19 -1.02
C PRO A 185 -13.17 -1.12 -2.43
N LYS A 186 -13.97 -0.77 -3.45
CA LYS A 186 -13.53 -0.57 -4.84
C LYS A 186 -12.51 0.56 -5.03
N ARG A 187 -12.38 1.44 -4.03
CA ARG A 187 -11.38 2.54 -4.03
C ARG A 187 -10.02 2.10 -3.49
N ILE A 188 -9.92 0.88 -2.96
CA ILE A 188 -8.74 0.38 -2.27
C ILE A 188 -8.23 -0.86 -3.00
N THR A 189 -6.95 -0.86 -3.37
CA THR A 189 -6.27 -2.02 -3.97
C THR A 189 -5.12 -2.44 -3.07
N VAL A 190 -5.09 -3.71 -2.69
CA VAL A 190 -3.98 -4.29 -1.93
C VAL A 190 -3.19 -5.22 -2.84
N SER A 191 -1.90 -4.90 -3.03
CA SER A 191 -0.98 -5.69 -3.85
C SER A 191 -0.22 -6.69 -3.01
N SER A 192 0.07 -7.87 -3.57
CA SER A 192 0.87 -8.89 -2.90
C SER A 192 1.67 -9.72 -3.90
N VAL A 193 2.82 -10.20 -3.44
CA VAL A 193 3.60 -11.24 -4.15
C VAL A 193 2.98 -12.64 -3.99
N GLY A 194 2.01 -12.79 -3.08
CA GLY A 194 1.45 -14.06 -2.63
C GLY A 194 2.22 -14.64 -1.44
N VAL A 195 1.63 -14.56 -0.24
CA VAL A 195 2.22 -15.14 0.99
C VAL A 195 1.29 -16.25 1.48
N LYS A 196 1.86 -17.45 1.65
CA LYS A 196 1.11 -18.67 2.00
C LYS A 196 0.23 -18.46 3.25
N GLY A 197 -1.03 -18.85 3.16
CA GLY A 197 -2.04 -18.69 4.20
C GLY A 197 -2.53 -17.26 4.41
N LYS A 198 -1.69 -16.25 4.18
CA LYS A 198 -2.03 -14.84 4.40
C LYS A 198 -2.88 -14.28 3.27
N LEU A 199 -2.58 -14.62 2.03
CA LEU A 199 -3.39 -14.21 0.88
C LEU A 199 -4.83 -14.72 1.02
N LYS A 200 -5.01 -16.01 1.36
CA LYS A 200 -6.34 -16.57 1.60
C LYS A 200 -7.09 -15.80 2.69
N ARG A 201 -6.43 -15.55 3.82
CA ARG A 201 -7.03 -14.81 4.92
C ARG A 201 -7.45 -13.38 4.49
N PHE A 202 -6.63 -12.69 3.70
CA PHE A 202 -7.01 -11.37 3.16
C PHE A 202 -8.25 -11.46 2.25
N LEU A 203 -8.32 -12.49 1.41
CA LEU A 203 -9.47 -12.73 0.54
C LEU A 203 -10.76 -13.04 1.33
N ASP A 204 -10.65 -13.69 2.48
CA ASP A 204 -11.77 -14.02 3.34
C ASP A 204 -12.25 -12.82 4.19
N GLU A 205 -11.34 -11.93 4.62
CA GLU A 205 -11.62 -10.89 5.61
C GLU A 205 -11.74 -9.47 5.02
N SER A 206 -11.49 -9.28 3.71
CA SER A 206 -11.55 -7.96 3.06
C SER A 206 -12.23 -8.01 1.71
N ASP A 207 -13.05 -7.00 1.39
CA ASP A 207 -13.69 -6.81 0.08
C ASP A 207 -12.89 -5.90 -0.85
N CYS A 208 -11.71 -5.44 -0.44
CA CYS A 208 -10.85 -4.58 -1.25
C CYS A 208 -10.34 -5.31 -2.50
N HIS A 209 -10.03 -4.54 -3.55
CA HIS A 209 -9.42 -5.07 -4.76
C HIS A 209 -8.07 -5.73 -4.48
N VAL A 210 -7.73 -6.76 -5.23
CA VAL A 210 -6.49 -7.52 -5.11
C VAL A 210 -5.65 -7.33 -6.36
N ALA A 211 -4.37 -7.06 -6.17
CA ALA A 211 -3.37 -7.04 -7.23
C ALA A 211 -2.27 -8.07 -6.90
N ILE A 212 -2.00 -8.98 -7.80
CA ILE A 212 -0.95 -9.99 -7.64
C ILE A 212 0.27 -9.61 -8.47
N SER A 213 1.41 -9.47 -7.84
CA SER A 213 2.71 -9.30 -8.51
C SER A 213 3.10 -10.61 -9.18
N MET A 214 2.74 -10.75 -10.47
CA MET A 214 3.04 -11.95 -11.27
C MET A 214 4.42 -11.86 -11.90
N HIS A 215 4.62 -10.85 -12.73
CA HIS A 215 5.82 -10.50 -13.52
C HIS A 215 6.32 -11.57 -14.50
N THR A 216 5.96 -12.83 -14.33
CA THR A 216 6.13 -13.91 -15.30
C THR A 216 5.21 -15.08 -14.93
N PRO A 217 4.62 -15.77 -15.93
CA PRO A 217 3.80 -16.96 -15.72
C PRO A 217 4.65 -18.25 -15.53
N ILE A 218 5.97 -18.16 -15.59
CA ILE A 218 6.89 -19.29 -15.52
C ILE A 218 7.50 -19.35 -14.11
N PRO A 219 7.20 -20.40 -13.30
CA PRO A 219 7.63 -20.46 -11.88
C PRO A 219 9.14 -20.33 -11.68
N GLU A 220 9.96 -21.03 -12.47
CA GLU A 220 11.41 -21.00 -12.34
C GLU A 220 11.96 -19.58 -12.62
N GLN A 221 11.40 -18.92 -13.60
CA GLN A 221 11.77 -17.55 -13.94
C GLN A 221 11.31 -16.59 -12.83
N ARG A 222 10.07 -16.78 -12.32
CA ARG A 222 9.55 -15.96 -11.22
C ARG A 222 10.42 -16.13 -9.98
N ALA A 223 10.84 -17.33 -9.64
CA ALA A 223 11.75 -17.60 -8.52
C ALA A 223 13.10 -16.88 -8.66
N SER A 224 13.59 -16.67 -9.89
CA SER A 224 14.85 -15.95 -10.14
C SER A 224 14.78 -14.44 -9.88
N ILE A 225 13.61 -13.83 -10.04
CA ILE A 225 13.38 -12.39 -9.82
C ILE A 225 12.59 -12.09 -8.55
N MET A 226 11.82 -13.06 -8.04
CA MET A 226 10.97 -12.96 -6.85
C MET A 226 11.09 -14.20 -5.98
N PRO A 227 11.94 -14.18 -4.93
CA PRO A 227 12.15 -15.35 -4.05
C PRO A 227 10.88 -15.88 -3.37
N ALA A 228 9.83 -15.04 -3.24
CA ALA A 228 8.53 -15.43 -2.67
C ALA A 228 7.85 -16.58 -3.41
N GLU A 229 8.17 -16.83 -4.68
CA GLU A 229 7.70 -17.97 -5.47
C GLU A 229 7.94 -19.31 -4.78
N LYS A 230 9.06 -19.44 -4.05
CA LYS A 230 9.39 -20.65 -3.30
C LYS A 230 8.45 -20.95 -2.14
N GLY A 231 7.75 -19.94 -1.64
CA GLY A 231 6.80 -20.07 -0.52
C GLY A 231 5.38 -20.36 -0.97
N LEU A 232 4.96 -19.76 -2.08
CA LEU A 232 3.67 -19.97 -2.73
C LEU A 232 3.85 -19.66 -4.23
N SER A 233 3.71 -20.68 -5.06
CA SER A 233 3.93 -20.54 -6.50
C SER A 233 2.82 -19.73 -7.17
N ILE A 234 3.12 -19.15 -8.33
CA ILE A 234 2.11 -18.41 -9.10
C ILE A 234 0.95 -19.30 -9.52
N GLU A 235 1.20 -20.58 -9.77
CA GLU A 235 0.18 -21.56 -10.09
C GLU A 235 -0.75 -21.83 -8.88
N GLU A 236 -0.18 -22.02 -7.68
CA GLU A 236 -0.96 -22.17 -6.43
C GLU A 236 -1.76 -20.91 -6.12
N ILE A 237 -1.20 -19.72 -6.38
CA ILE A 237 -1.91 -18.44 -6.24
C ILE A 237 -3.12 -18.40 -7.16
N VAL A 238 -2.96 -18.73 -8.44
CA VAL A 238 -4.04 -18.73 -9.43
C VAL A 238 -5.12 -19.74 -9.05
N GLU A 239 -4.76 -20.96 -8.63
CA GLU A 239 -5.73 -21.96 -8.18
C GLU A 239 -6.49 -21.53 -6.91
N LEU A 240 -5.83 -20.81 -5.99
CA LEU A 240 -6.50 -20.19 -4.86
C LEU A 240 -7.51 -19.12 -5.32
N LEU A 241 -7.10 -18.25 -6.24
CA LEU A 241 -7.94 -17.15 -6.74
C LEU A 241 -9.18 -17.64 -7.48
N LYS A 242 -9.11 -18.77 -8.19
CA LYS A 242 -10.27 -19.41 -8.84
C LYS A 242 -11.41 -19.82 -7.88
N GLN A 243 -11.13 -19.86 -6.58
CA GLN A 243 -12.14 -20.16 -5.57
C GLN A 243 -12.98 -18.94 -5.16
N TYR A 244 -12.66 -17.75 -5.69
CA TYR A 244 -13.31 -16.49 -5.33
C TYR A 244 -13.98 -15.83 -6.55
N ASP A 245 -15.04 -15.05 -6.29
CA ASP A 245 -15.74 -14.29 -7.33
C ASP A 245 -15.11 -12.88 -7.47
N PHE A 246 -14.66 -12.56 -8.67
CA PHE A 246 -14.13 -11.25 -9.05
C PHE A 246 -15.00 -10.50 -10.06
N THR A 247 -16.17 -11.03 -10.40
CA THR A 247 -17.04 -10.48 -11.44
C THR A 247 -17.85 -9.27 -10.98
N HIS A 248 -18.07 -9.09 -9.67
CA HIS A 248 -19.00 -8.10 -9.11
C HIS A 248 -18.32 -7.02 -8.27
N GLN A 249 -18.08 -7.30 -6.99
CA GLN A 249 -17.61 -6.31 -6.02
C GLN A 249 -16.10 -6.11 -6.07
N ARG A 250 -15.36 -7.19 -6.03
CA ARG A 250 -13.89 -7.21 -6.00
C ARG A 250 -13.34 -7.32 -7.43
N ARG A 251 -12.23 -6.63 -7.68
CA ARG A 251 -11.45 -6.82 -8.92
C ARG A 251 -10.15 -7.52 -8.60
N LEU A 252 -9.73 -8.37 -9.54
CA LEU A 252 -8.41 -9.00 -9.57
C LEU A 252 -7.57 -8.38 -10.68
N SER A 253 -6.35 -7.97 -10.34
CA SER A 253 -5.35 -7.61 -11.34
C SER A 253 -4.05 -8.36 -11.13
N PHE A 254 -3.35 -8.62 -12.23
CA PHE A 254 -1.98 -9.10 -12.22
C PHE A 254 -1.05 -7.96 -12.65
N GLU A 255 -0.09 -7.64 -11.81
CA GLU A 255 0.93 -6.64 -12.11
C GLU A 255 2.11 -7.33 -12.80
N TYR A 256 2.50 -6.81 -13.95
CA TYR A 256 3.48 -7.44 -14.82
C TYR A 256 4.52 -6.41 -15.29
N ILE A 257 5.65 -6.32 -14.59
CA ILE A 257 6.79 -5.51 -15.06
C ILE A 257 7.41 -6.23 -16.24
N MET A 258 7.54 -5.53 -17.37
CA MET A 258 8.11 -6.11 -18.58
C MET A 258 9.62 -5.86 -18.66
N PHE A 259 10.40 -6.94 -18.65
CA PHE A 259 11.85 -6.92 -18.78
C PHE A 259 12.25 -7.40 -20.17
N GLY A 260 13.01 -6.56 -20.89
CA GLY A 260 13.47 -6.85 -22.24
C GLY A 260 14.30 -8.12 -22.32
N GLY A 261 13.86 -9.08 -23.13
CA GLY A 261 14.53 -10.35 -23.35
C GLY A 261 14.33 -11.40 -22.23
N LEU A 262 13.62 -11.05 -21.14
CA LEU A 262 13.39 -12.00 -20.04
C LEU A 262 11.95 -12.54 -20.06
N ASN A 263 10.93 -11.68 -20.00
CA ASN A 263 9.53 -12.06 -19.84
C ASN A 263 8.59 -11.44 -20.89
N ASP A 264 9.12 -10.84 -21.93
CA ASP A 264 8.41 -10.06 -22.95
C ASP A 264 8.22 -10.79 -24.31
N THR A 265 8.35 -12.12 -24.31
CA THR A 265 8.27 -12.91 -25.55
C THR A 265 6.85 -13.45 -25.81
N PRO A 266 6.52 -13.85 -27.06
CA PRO A 266 5.24 -14.49 -27.37
C PRO A 266 4.96 -15.76 -26.55
N LEU A 267 6.00 -16.48 -26.10
CA LEU A 267 5.84 -17.63 -25.23
C LEU A 267 5.21 -17.22 -23.89
N HIS A 268 5.71 -16.13 -23.28
CA HIS A 268 5.18 -15.63 -22.01
C HIS A 268 3.72 -15.17 -22.15
N ALA A 269 3.38 -14.50 -23.25
CA ALA A 269 1.99 -14.10 -23.52
C ALA A 269 1.05 -15.32 -23.60
N ARG A 270 1.45 -16.37 -24.33
CA ARG A 270 0.66 -17.61 -24.43
C ARG A 270 0.51 -18.32 -23.08
N GLN A 271 1.59 -18.43 -22.32
CA GLN A 271 1.55 -19.08 -21.01
C GLN A 271 0.72 -18.28 -20.00
N LEU A 272 0.78 -16.94 -20.04
CA LEU A 272 -0.04 -16.10 -19.19
C LEU A 272 -1.53 -16.31 -19.49
N VAL A 273 -1.95 -16.26 -20.75
CA VAL A 273 -3.35 -16.53 -21.13
C VAL A 273 -3.81 -17.88 -20.58
N LYS A 274 -3.00 -18.93 -20.80
CA LYS A 274 -3.32 -20.28 -20.30
C LYS A 274 -3.40 -20.33 -18.76
N LEU A 275 -2.49 -19.66 -18.06
CA LEU A 275 -2.44 -19.66 -16.61
C LEU A 275 -3.69 -19.01 -15.98
N VAL A 276 -4.15 -17.87 -16.53
CA VAL A 276 -5.30 -17.14 -15.99
C VAL A 276 -6.64 -17.58 -16.59
N GLU A 277 -6.65 -18.61 -17.38
CA GLU A 277 -7.88 -19.15 -17.99
C GLU A 277 -8.94 -19.44 -16.94
N GLY A 278 -10.15 -18.93 -17.16
CA GLY A 278 -11.28 -19.07 -16.24
C GLY A 278 -11.30 -18.06 -15.08
N LEU A 279 -10.34 -17.12 -15.00
CA LEU A 279 -10.38 -16.01 -14.05
C LEU A 279 -10.91 -14.73 -14.70
N ASP A 280 -11.85 -14.06 -14.04
CA ASP A 280 -12.16 -12.66 -14.36
C ASP A 280 -11.09 -11.75 -13.77
N CYS A 281 -10.13 -11.38 -14.58
CA CYS A 281 -8.96 -10.60 -14.17
C CYS A 281 -8.50 -9.62 -15.25
N MET A 282 -7.67 -8.69 -14.83
CA MET A 282 -6.96 -7.80 -15.74
C MET A 282 -5.46 -7.91 -15.56
N VAL A 283 -4.69 -7.55 -16.57
CA VAL A 283 -3.23 -7.47 -16.49
C VAL A 283 -2.78 -6.01 -16.67
N ASN A 284 -1.96 -5.54 -15.77
CA ASN A 284 -1.32 -4.24 -15.83
C ASN A 284 0.15 -4.42 -16.24
N LEU A 285 0.49 -4.08 -17.47
CA LEU A 285 1.88 -4.04 -17.93
C LEU A 285 2.54 -2.77 -17.40
N ILE A 286 3.69 -2.95 -16.79
CA ILE A 286 4.46 -1.88 -16.12
C ILE A 286 5.84 -1.79 -16.77
N ARG A 287 6.28 -0.56 -17.07
CA ARG A 287 7.66 -0.32 -17.51
C ARG A 287 8.61 -0.54 -16.35
N PHE A 288 9.70 -1.25 -16.60
CA PHE A 288 10.76 -1.38 -15.62
C PHE A 288 11.52 -0.06 -15.48
N HIS A 289 11.77 0.34 -14.25
CA HIS A 289 12.64 1.48 -13.94
C HIS A 289 13.96 0.97 -13.36
N GLN A 290 15.06 1.34 -14.01
CA GLN A 290 16.37 0.86 -13.63
C GLN A 290 16.69 1.25 -12.18
N ILE A 291 17.17 0.28 -11.41
CA ILE A 291 17.68 0.48 -10.05
C ILE A 291 19.18 0.13 -10.00
N PRO A 292 19.95 0.70 -9.08
CA PRO A 292 21.37 0.42 -8.98
C PRO A 292 21.70 -1.06 -8.81
N ASN A 293 22.77 -1.52 -9.44
CA ASN A 293 23.31 -2.88 -9.32
C ASN A 293 22.36 -4.01 -9.77
N VAL A 294 21.42 -3.72 -10.68
CA VAL A 294 20.52 -4.71 -11.27
C VAL A 294 20.67 -4.71 -12.79
N ASN A 295 21.05 -5.86 -13.32
CA ASN A 295 21.22 -6.05 -14.76
C ASN A 295 19.91 -6.57 -15.40
N LEU A 296 18.89 -5.71 -15.40
CA LEU A 296 17.63 -5.93 -16.12
C LEU A 296 17.38 -4.73 -17.02
N ASN A 297 16.83 -4.99 -18.22
CA ASN A 297 16.53 -3.95 -19.19
C ASN A 297 15.01 -3.77 -19.29
N ASN A 298 14.57 -2.57 -19.65
CA ASN A 298 13.18 -2.33 -19.99
C ASN A 298 12.84 -2.98 -21.33
N SER A 299 11.61 -3.49 -21.48
CA SER A 299 11.08 -3.90 -22.76
C SER A 299 10.79 -2.68 -23.64
N ASP A 300 10.90 -2.81 -24.95
CA ASP A 300 10.54 -1.72 -25.87
C ASP A 300 9.02 -1.56 -25.99
N GLU A 301 8.58 -0.33 -26.35
CA GLU A 301 7.14 0.00 -26.42
C GLU A 301 6.38 -0.89 -27.40
N LYS A 302 6.96 -1.20 -28.56
CA LYS A 302 6.32 -2.04 -29.58
C LYS A 302 6.07 -3.46 -29.06
N ARG A 303 7.01 -4.00 -28.29
CA ARG A 303 6.82 -5.31 -27.63
C ARG A 303 5.73 -5.25 -26.57
N MET A 304 5.72 -4.18 -25.75
CA MET A 304 4.67 -3.98 -24.74
C MET A 304 3.29 -3.89 -25.41
N GLU A 305 3.16 -3.14 -26.48
CA GLU A 305 1.90 -3.04 -27.26
C GLU A 305 1.51 -4.37 -27.86
N THR A 306 2.43 -5.08 -28.52
CA THR A 306 2.18 -6.41 -29.09
C THR A 306 1.74 -7.41 -28.02
N PHE A 307 2.38 -7.39 -26.86
CA PHE A 307 2.05 -8.25 -25.72
C PHE A 307 0.65 -7.94 -25.18
N ARG A 308 0.32 -6.64 -24.95
CA ARG A 308 -1.01 -6.17 -24.57
C ARG A 308 -2.08 -6.64 -25.56
N ASP A 309 -1.84 -6.43 -26.84
CA ASP A 309 -2.82 -6.76 -27.89
C ASP A 309 -3.04 -8.26 -27.99
N TYR A 310 -1.97 -9.05 -27.84
CA TYR A 310 -2.10 -10.50 -27.79
C TYR A 310 -3.00 -10.95 -26.63
N LEU A 311 -2.74 -10.48 -25.41
CA LEU A 311 -3.54 -10.82 -24.22
C LEU A 311 -5.00 -10.41 -24.40
N THR A 312 -5.24 -9.17 -24.85
CA THR A 312 -6.59 -8.61 -25.04
C THR A 312 -7.36 -9.39 -26.09
N ASN A 313 -6.73 -9.76 -27.22
CA ASN A 313 -7.35 -10.56 -28.27
C ASN A 313 -7.66 -12.01 -27.83
N HIS A 314 -7.04 -12.48 -26.73
CA HIS A 314 -7.32 -13.78 -26.12
C HIS A 314 -8.17 -13.68 -24.84
N GLY A 315 -8.91 -12.57 -24.68
CA GLY A 315 -9.90 -12.42 -23.61
C GLY A 315 -9.36 -11.93 -22.27
N VAL A 316 -8.07 -11.58 -22.18
CA VAL A 316 -7.47 -11.03 -20.96
C VAL A 316 -7.33 -9.52 -21.10
N PHE A 317 -8.21 -8.76 -20.45
CA PHE A 317 -8.16 -7.29 -20.49
C PHE A 317 -6.81 -6.79 -19.97
N THR A 318 -6.08 -6.05 -20.81
CA THR A 318 -4.70 -5.67 -20.51
C THR A 318 -4.48 -4.17 -20.73
N THR A 319 -3.81 -3.52 -19.77
CA THR A 319 -3.43 -2.11 -19.87
C THR A 319 -1.92 -1.94 -19.79
N ILE A 320 -1.40 -0.86 -20.39
CA ILE A 320 -0.02 -0.41 -20.16
C ILE A 320 -0.11 0.79 -19.22
N ARG A 321 0.45 0.66 -18.00
CA ARG A 321 0.40 1.72 -16.99
C ARG A 321 1.33 2.87 -17.38
N THR A 322 0.83 4.09 -17.26
CA THR A 322 1.65 5.28 -17.37
C THR A 322 2.58 5.37 -16.15
N SER A 323 3.87 5.53 -16.39
CA SER A 323 4.83 5.79 -15.32
C SER A 323 4.69 7.23 -14.82
N ARG A 324 4.64 7.41 -13.51
CA ARG A 324 4.50 8.70 -12.85
C ARG A 324 5.66 8.92 -11.87
N GLY A 325 6.06 10.17 -11.68
CA GLY A 325 7.06 10.58 -10.69
C GLY A 325 8.45 9.97 -10.91
N GLN A 326 8.84 9.70 -12.15
CA GLN A 326 10.15 9.10 -12.45
C GLN A 326 11.31 10.01 -12.05
N ASP A 327 11.18 11.30 -12.29
CA ASP A 327 12.18 12.34 -12.01
C ASP A 327 12.46 12.53 -10.51
N ILE A 328 11.55 12.08 -9.66
CA ILE A 328 11.68 12.10 -8.18
C ILE A 328 11.81 10.69 -7.56
N PHE A 329 12.10 9.67 -8.37
CA PHE A 329 12.18 8.27 -7.90
C PHE A 329 10.91 7.80 -7.15
N ALA A 330 9.73 8.17 -7.66
CA ALA A 330 8.44 7.78 -7.08
C ALA A 330 7.71 6.69 -7.87
N ALA A 331 8.24 6.24 -9.00
CA ALA A 331 7.65 5.16 -9.79
C ALA A 331 7.74 3.81 -9.07
N CYS A 332 6.92 2.85 -9.50
CA CYS A 332 6.86 1.51 -8.89
C CYS A 332 8.24 0.86 -8.82
N GLY A 333 8.57 0.31 -7.65
CA GLY A 333 9.85 -0.34 -7.35
C GLY A 333 11.01 0.60 -7.00
N LEU A 334 10.83 1.93 -7.05
CA LEU A 334 11.90 2.91 -6.80
C LEU A 334 11.95 3.45 -5.36
N LEU A 335 10.92 3.24 -4.54
CA LEU A 335 10.85 3.79 -3.19
C LEU A 335 11.91 3.19 -2.28
N SER A 336 12.65 4.07 -1.58
CA SER A 336 13.66 3.67 -0.60
C SER A 336 14.06 4.84 0.29
N THR A 337 14.10 4.61 1.59
CA THR A 337 14.55 5.58 2.59
C THR A 337 16.04 5.48 2.93
N ALA A 338 16.74 4.45 2.47
CA ALA A 338 18.14 4.16 2.83
C ALA A 338 19.10 5.34 2.60
N LYS A 339 19.00 6.04 1.45
CA LYS A 339 19.86 7.20 1.15
C LYS A 339 19.57 8.45 1.98
N LYS A 340 18.32 8.61 2.47
CA LYS A 340 17.93 9.79 3.25
C LYS A 340 18.36 9.69 4.70
N ILE A 341 18.46 8.48 5.24
CA ILE A 341 18.97 8.22 6.59
C ILE A 341 20.47 8.54 6.62
N ALA A 342 21.25 8.02 5.67
CA ALA A 342 22.68 8.28 5.58
C ALA A 342 23.03 9.77 5.35
N GLY A 343 22.20 10.52 4.63
CA GLY A 343 22.37 11.96 4.40
C GLY A 343 22.10 12.83 5.63
N ARG A 344 21.30 12.36 6.59
CA ARG A 344 20.99 13.08 7.85
C ARG A 344 22.00 12.80 8.95
N GLU A 345 22.55 11.61 9.00
CA GLU A 345 23.67 11.30 9.93
C GLU A 345 24.90 12.15 9.61
N ASN A 346 25.14 12.46 8.30
CA ASN A 346 26.23 13.35 7.88
C ASN A 346 25.92 14.86 8.01
N SER A 347 24.66 15.27 8.23
CA SER A 347 24.28 16.69 8.43
C SER A 347 23.99 17.04 9.89
N GLY A 348 24.10 16.11 10.80
CA GLY A 348 23.88 16.28 12.23
C GLY A 348 25.09 16.73 13.05
N GLU A 349 26.27 16.92 12.43
CA GLU A 349 27.41 17.58 13.06
C GLU A 349 27.52 19.01 12.47
N HIS A 350 26.84 19.95 13.05
CA HIS A 350 27.08 21.39 13.14
C HIS A 350 25.76 22.16 13.25
N GLN A 351 25.23 22.21 14.48
CA GLN A 351 24.63 23.43 15.04
C GLN A 351 24.51 23.30 16.56
#